data_b50024da487add6da47fd52aeff710cd
#
_entry.id   b50024da487add6da47fd52aeff710cd
#
_cell.length_a   1.000
_cell.length_b   1.000
_cell.length_c   1.000
_cell.angle_alpha   90.00
_cell.angle_beta   90.00
_cell.angle_gamma   90.00
#
_symmetry.space_group_name_H-M   'P 1'
#
loop_
_entity.id
_entity.type
_entity.pdbx_description
1 polymer ?
#
loop_
_entity_poly.entity_id
_entity_poly.type
_entity_poly.pdbx_seq_one_letter_code
_entity_poly.pdbx_strand_id
1 'polypeptide(L)'
;FAIAEELYIKGSSVFDFSKVRAKEAYVLDISGPVGSAAYKAPSLISYQVVVTGKASHAGFDPEHGVHAIAIASEAITQISQGHVDEETTCNIGLIEGGSGTNIVPEKCIVKGEIRSYSHEKATRCVEKVGNTFKKVAEKHGAESELTCEVHLIAYETAKDSVPVKRFERVSKKLGLAGNLVETFGGSDNNSFAKNGIPGLVLSNGMYQAHSVNEYTTIKDL
;
A
#
# COMPACT_ATOMS: atom_id res chain seq x y z
N PHE A 1 -19.25 11.82 -4.89
CA PHE A 1 -17.87 12.23 -4.60
C PHE A 1 -17.47 11.71 -3.23
N ALA A 2 -16.36 10.97 -3.14
CA ALA A 2 -15.72 10.63 -1.88
C ALA A 2 -14.80 11.78 -1.46
N ILE A 3 -14.65 11.98 -0.16
CA ILE A 3 -13.70 12.94 0.41
C ILE A 3 -12.53 12.17 1.02
N ALA A 4 -11.32 12.77 0.97
CA ALA A 4 -10.10 12.18 1.52
C ALA A 4 -9.77 10.78 0.93
N GLU A 5 -10.00 10.57 -0.38
CA GLU A 5 -9.61 9.35 -1.09
C GLU A 5 -8.10 9.14 -0.99
N GLU A 6 -7.32 10.17 -1.30
CA GLU A 6 -5.85 10.22 -1.26
C GLU A 6 -5.25 9.96 0.15
N LEU A 7 -6.07 9.96 1.18
CA LEU A 7 -5.71 9.59 2.55
C LEU A 7 -6.14 8.14 2.86
N TYR A 8 -5.74 7.20 2.00
CA TYR A 8 -6.10 5.78 2.10
C TYR A 8 -7.61 5.55 2.11
N ILE A 9 -8.32 6.12 1.13
CA ILE A 9 -9.78 5.98 0.93
C ILE A 9 -10.62 6.27 2.20
N LYS A 10 -10.15 7.18 3.04
CA LYS A 10 -10.71 7.42 4.38
C LYS A 10 -12.21 7.77 4.34
N GLY A 11 -12.66 8.49 3.31
CA GLY A 11 -14.07 8.86 3.14
C GLY A 11 -14.95 7.64 2.89
N SER A 12 -14.59 6.77 1.94
CA SER A 12 -15.39 5.58 1.63
C SER A 12 -15.26 4.49 2.69
N SER A 13 -14.15 4.42 3.43
CA SER A 13 -13.94 3.42 4.49
C SER A 13 -14.91 3.59 5.68
N VAL A 14 -15.39 4.81 5.93
CA VAL A 14 -16.34 5.13 7.02
C VAL A 14 -17.77 5.33 6.54
N PHE A 15 -18.02 5.18 5.23
CA PHE A 15 -19.33 5.36 4.66
C PHE A 15 -20.30 4.24 5.08
N ASP A 16 -21.57 4.60 5.35
CA ASP A 16 -22.63 3.65 5.70
C ASP A 16 -23.19 2.93 4.47
N PHE A 17 -22.54 1.81 4.11
CA PHE A 17 -22.94 1.01 2.95
C PHE A 17 -24.31 0.34 3.08
N SER A 18 -24.93 0.29 4.26
CA SER A 18 -26.30 -0.22 4.42
C SER A 18 -27.32 0.61 3.66
N LYS A 19 -26.99 1.86 3.36
CA LYS A 19 -27.82 2.79 2.57
C LYS A 19 -27.64 2.62 1.05
N VAL A 20 -26.65 1.85 0.59
CA VAL A 20 -26.40 1.65 -0.83
C VAL A 20 -27.29 0.54 -1.37
N ARG A 21 -28.11 0.87 -2.38
CA ARG A 21 -28.96 -0.11 -3.08
C ARG A 21 -28.36 -0.64 -4.37
N ALA A 22 -27.27 -0.01 -4.83
CA ALA A 22 -26.57 -0.42 -6.03
C ALA A 22 -26.00 -1.85 -5.89
N LYS A 23 -26.00 -2.60 -6.98
CA LYS A 23 -25.49 -3.96 -7.05
C LYS A 23 -24.16 -4.06 -7.79
N GLU A 24 -23.69 -2.96 -8.30
CA GLU A 24 -22.41 -2.82 -9.00
C GLU A 24 -21.90 -1.38 -8.86
N ALA A 25 -20.59 -1.17 -8.97
CA ALA A 25 -19.95 0.13 -8.87
C ALA A 25 -18.99 0.38 -10.04
N TYR A 26 -18.82 1.66 -10.40
CA TYR A 26 -17.81 2.12 -11.35
C TYR A 26 -17.14 3.34 -10.76
N VAL A 27 -15.85 3.24 -10.49
CA VAL A 27 -15.02 4.31 -9.93
C VAL A 27 -14.12 4.86 -11.04
N LEU A 28 -14.06 6.17 -11.19
CA LEU A 28 -13.23 6.84 -12.20
C LEU A 28 -11.90 7.24 -11.57
N ASP A 29 -10.93 6.35 -11.57
CA ASP A 29 -9.71 6.52 -10.78
C ASP A 29 -8.51 5.69 -11.29
N ILE A 30 -8.39 5.50 -12.60
CA ILE A 30 -7.17 4.96 -13.20
C ILE A 30 -6.61 5.93 -14.22
N SER A 31 -5.29 6.13 -14.18
CA SER A 31 -4.56 6.87 -15.21
C SER A 31 -4.64 6.20 -16.59
N GLY A 32 -4.46 7.01 -17.63
CA GLY A 32 -4.39 6.59 -19.00
C GLY A 32 -5.66 6.86 -19.82
N PRO A 33 -5.63 6.53 -21.12
CA PRO A 33 -6.72 6.84 -22.03
C PRO A 33 -8.01 6.10 -21.66
N VAL A 34 -9.15 6.74 -21.93
CA VAL A 34 -10.48 6.14 -21.70
C VAL A 34 -10.61 4.83 -22.47
N GLY A 35 -11.20 3.80 -21.82
CA GLY A 35 -11.44 2.49 -22.41
C GLY A 35 -10.70 1.33 -21.73
N SER A 36 -10.08 1.58 -20.57
CA SER A 36 -9.52 0.54 -19.71
C SER A 36 -10.27 0.47 -18.38
N ALA A 37 -10.30 -0.70 -17.75
CA ALA A 37 -10.92 -0.92 -16.46
C ALA A 37 -10.09 -1.89 -15.61
N ALA A 38 -9.73 -1.50 -14.38
CA ALA A 38 -9.14 -2.43 -13.43
C ALA A 38 -10.24 -3.25 -12.76
N TYR A 39 -10.06 -4.56 -12.82
CA TYR A 39 -10.95 -5.54 -12.19
C TYR A 39 -10.36 -6.14 -10.91
N LYS A 40 -9.08 -5.87 -10.63
CA LYS A 40 -8.32 -6.43 -9.51
C LYS A 40 -7.41 -5.37 -8.92
N ALA A 41 -7.41 -5.27 -7.59
CA ALA A 41 -6.57 -4.35 -6.84
C ALA A 41 -6.05 -4.99 -5.56
N PRO A 42 -4.92 -4.52 -4.99
CA PRO A 42 -4.25 -5.16 -3.88
C PRO A 42 -4.84 -4.80 -2.52
N SER A 43 -4.49 -5.59 -1.51
CA SER A 43 -4.39 -5.10 -0.13
C SER A 43 -3.22 -4.14 0.00
N LEU A 44 -3.38 -3.13 0.85
CA LEU A 44 -2.31 -2.24 1.28
C LEU A 44 -2.24 -2.25 2.80
N ILE A 45 -1.08 -2.62 3.32
CA ILE A 45 -0.79 -2.63 4.75
C ILE A 45 0.45 -1.77 4.98
N SER A 46 0.29 -0.67 5.73
CA SER A 46 1.44 0.08 6.23
C SER A 46 1.96 -0.55 7.52
N TYR A 47 3.25 -0.40 7.76
CA TYR A 47 3.86 -0.87 9.00
C TYR A 47 4.90 0.11 9.52
N GLN A 48 5.11 0.05 10.82
CA GLN A 48 6.20 0.73 11.51
C GLN A 48 6.90 -0.25 12.42
N VAL A 49 8.23 -0.26 12.38
CA VAL A 49 9.07 -0.97 13.35
C VAL A 49 9.85 0.07 14.15
N VAL A 50 9.80 -0.04 15.45
CA VAL A 50 10.62 0.74 16.38
C VAL A 50 11.69 -0.19 16.95
N VAL A 51 12.95 0.12 16.70
CA VAL A 51 14.10 -0.56 17.33
C VAL A 51 14.55 0.29 18.51
N THR A 52 14.61 -0.33 19.69
CA THR A 52 15.05 0.30 20.95
C THR A 52 16.32 -0.38 21.45
N GLY A 53 17.40 0.38 21.45
CA GLY A 53 18.69 0.01 21.98
C GLY A 53 19.00 0.74 23.28
N LYS A 54 20.22 1.26 23.42
CA LYS A 54 20.67 1.96 24.62
C LYS A 54 21.61 3.10 24.24
N ALA A 55 21.33 4.32 24.71
CA ALA A 55 22.22 5.45 24.50
C ALA A 55 23.51 5.32 25.34
N SER A 56 24.59 5.83 24.80
CA SER A 56 25.87 6.07 25.48
C SER A 56 26.65 7.18 24.79
N HIS A 57 27.73 7.67 25.41
CA HIS A 57 28.57 8.67 24.78
C HIS A 57 29.49 8.01 23.75
N ALA A 58 29.34 8.39 22.46
CA ALA A 58 30.04 7.73 21.35
C ALA A 58 31.57 7.77 21.41
N GLY A 59 32.17 8.71 22.15
CA GLY A 59 33.62 8.84 22.26
C GLY A 59 34.21 8.33 23.59
N PHE A 60 33.40 8.28 24.68
CA PHE A 60 33.91 7.91 25.99
C PHE A 60 33.47 6.52 26.45
N ASP A 61 32.30 6.07 25.98
CA ASP A 61 31.62 4.89 26.52
C ASP A 61 30.80 4.15 25.46
N PRO A 62 31.31 3.99 24.20
CA PRO A 62 30.53 3.39 23.13
C PRO A 62 30.17 1.92 23.36
N GLU A 63 30.97 1.19 24.12
CA GLU A 63 30.81 -0.24 24.41
C GLU A 63 29.60 -0.55 25.30
N HIS A 64 29.13 0.42 26.06
CA HIS A 64 27.93 0.28 26.91
C HIS A 64 26.62 0.70 26.19
N GLY A 65 26.75 1.18 24.94
CA GLY A 65 25.62 1.51 24.08
C GLY A 65 25.14 0.30 23.27
N VAL A 66 23.85 0.37 22.85
CA VAL A 66 23.27 -0.57 21.90
C VAL A 66 22.71 0.24 20.73
N HIS A 67 23.34 0.12 19.57
CA HIS A 67 23.20 1.06 18.45
C HIS A 67 21.96 0.75 17.58
N ALA A 68 20.82 1.38 17.87
CA ALA A 68 19.55 1.09 17.19
C ALA A 68 19.57 1.30 15.67
N ILE A 69 20.29 2.31 15.14
CA ILE A 69 20.41 2.53 13.69
C ILE A 69 21.18 1.39 13.01
N ALA A 70 22.27 0.92 13.59
CA ALA A 70 23.04 -0.19 13.02
C ALA A 70 22.21 -1.48 12.98
N ILE A 71 21.47 -1.77 14.05
CA ILE A 71 20.57 -2.92 14.16
C ILE A 71 19.45 -2.83 13.12
N ALA A 72 18.80 -1.67 12.99
CA ALA A 72 17.78 -1.45 11.98
C ALA A 72 18.33 -1.65 10.57
N SER A 73 19.53 -1.14 10.29
CA SER A 73 20.19 -1.30 8.98
C SER A 73 20.50 -2.76 8.67
N GLU A 74 20.99 -3.55 9.65
CA GLU A 74 21.22 -4.99 9.48
C GLU A 74 19.92 -5.72 9.16
N ALA A 75 18.83 -5.39 9.86
CA ALA A 75 17.51 -5.99 9.60
C ALA A 75 16.99 -5.65 8.20
N ILE A 76 17.11 -4.40 7.77
CA ILE A 76 16.69 -3.92 6.45
C ILE A 76 17.38 -4.70 5.34
N THR A 77 18.68 -4.99 5.45
CA THR A 77 19.42 -5.74 4.42
C THR A 77 18.96 -7.19 4.25
N GLN A 78 18.22 -7.74 5.22
CA GLN A 78 17.68 -9.11 5.18
C GLN A 78 16.24 -9.16 4.64
N ILE A 79 15.63 -8.00 4.32
CA ILE A 79 14.27 -7.89 3.80
C ILE A 79 14.32 -7.67 2.30
N SER A 80 13.65 -8.55 1.54
CA SER A 80 13.45 -8.35 0.11
C SER A 80 12.54 -7.17 -0.13
N GLN A 81 12.98 -6.23 -0.96
CA GLN A 81 12.21 -5.02 -1.33
C GLN A 81 11.89 -5.01 -2.82
N GLY A 82 10.92 -4.18 -3.22
CA GLY A 82 10.38 -4.14 -4.57
C GLY A 82 9.36 -5.28 -4.78
N HIS A 83 9.36 -5.89 -5.95
CA HIS A 83 8.55 -7.10 -6.20
C HIS A 83 9.17 -8.30 -5.48
N VAL A 84 8.50 -8.77 -4.43
CA VAL A 84 8.93 -9.96 -3.66
C VAL A 84 8.41 -11.25 -4.28
N ASP A 85 7.33 -11.16 -5.03
CA ASP A 85 6.80 -12.17 -5.97
C ASP A 85 5.96 -11.47 -7.05
N GLU A 86 5.25 -12.25 -7.90
CA GLU A 86 4.46 -11.72 -9.04
C GLU A 86 3.28 -10.83 -8.61
N GLU A 87 2.79 -10.99 -7.41
CA GLU A 87 1.58 -10.32 -6.90
C GLU A 87 1.81 -9.51 -5.61
N THR A 88 3.08 -9.43 -5.13
CA THR A 88 3.39 -8.80 -3.84
C THR A 88 4.57 -7.83 -3.97
N THR A 89 4.41 -6.64 -3.45
CA THR A 89 5.49 -5.67 -3.26
C THR A 89 5.72 -5.38 -1.79
N CYS A 90 6.97 -5.12 -1.42
CA CYS A 90 7.38 -4.66 -0.10
C CYS A 90 8.29 -3.44 -0.26
N ASN A 91 8.01 -2.39 0.47
CA ASN A 91 8.82 -1.18 0.43
C ASN A 91 9.12 -0.69 1.85
N ILE A 92 10.37 -0.29 2.08
CA ILE A 92 10.78 0.50 3.23
C ILE A 92 11.00 1.92 2.72
N GLY A 93 10.08 2.82 3.06
CA GLY A 93 10.05 4.18 2.53
C GLY A 93 10.69 5.22 3.43
N LEU A 94 10.75 4.96 4.75
CA LEU A 94 11.26 5.92 5.73
C LEU A 94 12.12 5.21 6.77
N ILE A 95 13.24 5.85 7.14
CA ILE A 95 14.06 5.50 8.28
C ILE A 95 14.43 6.78 9.04
N GLU A 96 14.28 6.76 10.36
CA GLU A 96 14.52 7.91 11.22
C GLU A 96 15.13 7.45 12.53
N GLY A 97 16.25 8.04 12.97
CA GLY A 97 16.90 7.61 14.20
C GLY A 97 18.04 8.50 14.67
N GLY A 98 18.37 8.34 15.94
CA GLY A 98 19.42 9.11 16.60
C GLY A 98 18.97 10.50 17.06
N SER A 99 19.78 11.13 17.92
CA SER A 99 19.55 12.47 18.48
C SER A 99 20.77 13.39 18.39
N GLY A 100 21.94 12.84 18.07
CA GLY A 100 23.18 13.60 17.93
C GLY A 100 24.35 12.72 17.49
N THR A 101 25.35 13.33 16.86
CA THR A 101 26.51 12.61 16.31
C THR A 101 27.47 12.06 17.36
N ASN A 102 27.41 12.57 18.58
CA ASN A 102 28.23 12.15 19.73
C ASN A 102 27.50 11.20 20.69
N ILE A 103 26.32 10.69 20.30
CA ILE A 103 25.48 9.78 21.09
C ILE A 103 25.28 8.50 20.29
N VAL A 104 25.48 7.32 20.90
CA VAL A 104 25.04 6.03 20.34
C VAL A 104 23.51 6.03 20.29
N PRO A 105 22.89 5.89 19.11
CA PRO A 105 21.43 6.00 18.99
C PRO A 105 20.69 4.90 19.74
N GLU A 106 19.81 5.29 20.66
CA GLU A 106 18.96 4.33 21.38
C GLU A 106 17.66 4.00 20.64
N LYS A 107 17.29 4.79 19.60
CA LYS A 107 16.04 4.58 18.88
C LYS A 107 16.22 4.74 17.39
N CYS A 108 15.58 3.82 16.64
CA CYS A 108 15.43 3.92 15.19
C CYS A 108 14.01 3.49 14.81
N ILE A 109 13.35 4.29 13.98
CA ILE A 109 11.99 4.04 13.47
C ILE A 109 12.11 3.76 11.97
N VAL A 110 11.52 2.66 11.53
CA VAL A 110 11.47 2.26 10.13
C VAL A 110 10.00 2.13 9.74
N LYS A 111 9.61 2.77 8.61
CA LYS A 111 8.23 2.69 8.10
C LYS A 111 8.24 2.19 6.66
N GLY A 112 7.24 1.39 6.35
CA GLY A 112 7.07 0.84 5.01
C GLY A 112 5.64 0.44 4.72
N GLU A 113 5.44 -0.08 3.51
CA GLU A 113 4.16 -0.63 3.08
C GLU A 113 4.34 -1.94 2.33
N ILE A 114 3.31 -2.74 2.35
CA ILE A 114 3.20 -3.98 1.59
C ILE A 114 1.91 -3.94 0.79
N ARG A 115 2.00 -4.29 -0.50
CA ARG A 115 0.84 -4.48 -1.36
C ARG A 115 0.84 -5.91 -1.88
N SER A 116 -0.33 -6.54 -1.92
CA SER A 116 -0.48 -7.87 -2.53
C SER A 116 -1.90 -8.09 -3.00
N TYR A 117 -2.07 -8.77 -4.13
CA TYR A 117 -3.38 -9.26 -4.59
C TYR A 117 -3.95 -10.36 -3.68
N SER A 118 -3.18 -10.86 -2.72
CA SER A 118 -3.64 -11.74 -1.65
C SER A 118 -3.46 -11.06 -0.30
N HIS A 119 -4.57 -10.81 0.40
CA HIS A 119 -4.53 -10.23 1.75
C HIS A 119 -3.72 -11.09 2.73
N GLU A 120 -3.85 -12.41 2.63
CA GLU A 120 -3.10 -13.35 3.46
C GLU A 120 -1.58 -13.27 3.20
N LYS A 121 -1.16 -13.15 1.93
CA LYS A 121 0.26 -12.94 1.60
C LYS A 121 0.78 -11.60 2.13
N ALA A 122 0.00 -10.51 1.98
CA ALA A 122 0.36 -9.21 2.54
C ALA A 122 0.60 -9.31 4.05
N THR A 123 -0.31 -9.95 4.78
CA THR A 123 -0.19 -10.16 6.24
C THR A 123 1.06 -10.96 6.60
N ARG A 124 1.29 -12.11 5.92
CA ARG A 124 2.51 -12.91 6.15
C ARG A 124 3.79 -12.13 5.84
N CYS A 125 3.76 -11.24 4.86
CA CYS A 125 4.92 -10.42 4.53
C CYS A 125 5.22 -9.41 5.65
N VAL A 126 4.20 -8.77 6.23
CA VAL A 126 4.35 -7.89 7.41
C VAL A 126 4.93 -8.68 8.60
N GLU A 127 4.39 -9.86 8.88
CA GLU A 127 4.88 -10.73 9.95
C GLU A 127 6.36 -11.11 9.74
N LYS A 128 6.75 -11.42 8.50
CA LYS A 128 8.15 -11.72 8.15
C LYS A 128 9.05 -10.51 8.40
N VAL A 129 8.62 -9.30 8.07
CA VAL A 129 9.36 -8.07 8.38
C VAL A 129 9.55 -7.96 9.89
N GLY A 130 8.48 -8.04 10.69
CA GLY A 130 8.55 -7.95 12.15
C GLY A 130 9.48 -9.00 12.77
N ASN A 131 9.36 -10.26 12.33
CA ASN A 131 10.20 -11.35 12.80
C ASN A 131 11.69 -11.14 12.46
N THR A 132 11.99 -10.56 11.29
CA THR A 132 13.37 -10.23 10.90
C THR A 132 13.96 -9.18 11.83
N PHE A 133 13.25 -8.09 12.07
CA PHE A 133 13.69 -7.05 13.01
C PHE A 133 13.84 -7.59 14.43
N LYS A 134 12.88 -8.38 14.90
CA LYS A 134 12.93 -9.01 16.23
C LYS A 134 14.18 -9.87 16.40
N LYS A 135 14.45 -10.77 15.44
CA LYS A 135 15.62 -11.65 15.47
C LYS A 135 16.94 -10.87 15.50
N VAL A 136 17.05 -9.80 14.69
CA VAL A 136 18.27 -8.99 14.64
C VAL A 136 18.41 -8.15 15.93
N ALA A 137 17.33 -7.57 16.44
CA ALA A 137 17.36 -6.83 17.69
C ALA A 137 17.80 -7.70 18.88
N GLU A 138 17.18 -8.88 19.03
CA GLU A 138 17.55 -9.85 20.08
C GLU A 138 19.03 -10.29 20.01
N LYS A 139 19.56 -10.50 18.81
CA LYS A 139 20.98 -10.84 18.59
C LYS A 139 21.93 -9.79 19.18
N HIS A 140 21.53 -8.53 19.17
CA HIS A 140 22.35 -7.38 19.63
C HIS A 140 21.91 -6.84 21.01
N GLY A 141 21.03 -7.52 21.72
CA GLY A 141 20.56 -7.09 23.05
C GLY A 141 19.65 -5.85 22.99
N ALA A 142 18.95 -5.65 21.87
CA ALA A 142 17.95 -4.62 21.66
C ALA A 142 16.54 -5.21 21.63
N GLU A 143 15.54 -4.33 21.65
CA GLU A 143 14.14 -4.67 21.47
C GLU A 143 13.63 -4.14 20.12
N SER A 144 12.59 -4.77 19.57
CA SER A 144 11.87 -4.22 18.43
C SER A 144 10.37 -4.43 18.60
N GLU A 145 9.60 -3.43 18.19
CA GLU A 145 8.14 -3.45 18.20
C GLU A 145 7.62 -3.15 16.79
N LEU A 146 6.76 -4.05 16.27
CA LEU A 146 6.06 -3.89 15.01
C LEU A 146 4.62 -3.42 15.28
N THR A 147 4.22 -2.35 14.61
CA THR A 147 2.80 -1.94 14.46
C THR A 147 2.45 -1.92 12.99
N CYS A 148 1.20 -2.26 12.64
CA CYS A 148 0.73 -2.20 11.26
C CYS A 148 -0.73 -1.74 11.19
N GLU A 149 -1.11 -1.19 10.02
CA GLU A 149 -2.46 -0.75 9.74
C GLU A 149 -2.87 -1.25 8.35
N VAL A 150 -4.04 -1.91 8.29
CA VAL A 150 -4.63 -2.38 7.03
C VAL A 150 -5.48 -1.27 6.46
N HIS A 151 -5.04 -0.66 5.38
CA HIS A 151 -5.77 0.42 4.69
C HIS A 151 -6.74 -0.12 3.66
N LEU A 152 -6.29 -1.10 2.86
CA LEU A 152 -7.06 -1.69 1.76
C LEU A 152 -7.08 -3.22 1.88
N ILE A 153 -8.21 -3.80 1.52
CA ILE A 153 -8.35 -5.26 1.31
C ILE A 153 -8.36 -5.53 -0.19
N ALA A 154 -7.59 -6.51 -0.62
CA ALA A 154 -7.55 -6.97 -2.01
C ALA A 154 -8.93 -7.44 -2.48
N TYR A 155 -9.22 -7.20 -3.75
CA TYR A 155 -10.41 -7.74 -4.39
C TYR A 155 -10.10 -8.15 -5.83
N GLU A 156 -10.92 -9.06 -6.34
CA GLU A 156 -10.99 -9.41 -7.75
C GLU A 156 -12.45 -9.49 -8.18
N THR A 157 -12.83 -8.63 -9.12
CA THR A 157 -14.15 -8.68 -9.75
C THR A 157 -14.15 -9.73 -10.86
N ALA A 158 -14.97 -10.76 -10.71
CA ALA A 158 -15.03 -11.86 -11.66
C ALA A 158 -15.25 -11.39 -13.09
N LYS A 159 -14.47 -11.89 -14.04
CA LYS A 159 -14.52 -11.48 -15.46
C LYS A 159 -15.85 -11.79 -16.16
N ASP A 160 -16.63 -12.73 -15.62
CA ASP A 160 -17.98 -13.05 -16.09
C ASP A 160 -19.09 -12.30 -15.37
N SER A 161 -18.75 -11.40 -14.46
CA SER A 161 -19.70 -10.61 -13.66
C SER A 161 -20.45 -9.55 -14.49
N VAL A 162 -21.55 -9.04 -13.91
CA VAL A 162 -22.38 -8.01 -14.56
C VAL A 162 -21.61 -6.73 -14.88
N PRO A 163 -20.81 -6.14 -13.96
CA PRO A 163 -20.07 -4.92 -14.24
C PRO A 163 -19.07 -5.11 -15.38
N VAL A 164 -18.36 -6.24 -15.45
CA VAL A 164 -17.40 -6.52 -16.52
C VAL A 164 -18.11 -6.66 -17.86
N LYS A 165 -19.15 -7.48 -17.97
CA LYS A 165 -19.93 -7.65 -19.21
C LYS A 165 -20.55 -6.33 -19.69
N ARG A 166 -20.96 -5.48 -18.78
CA ARG A 166 -21.50 -4.16 -19.11
C ARG A 166 -20.40 -3.25 -19.66
N PHE A 167 -19.25 -3.20 -18.98
CA PHE A 167 -18.10 -2.43 -19.45
C PHE A 167 -17.68 -2.85 -20.88
N GLU A 168 -17.49 -4.13 -21.12
CA GLU A 168 -17.11 -4.67 -22.45
C GLU A 168 -18.13 -4.31 -23.53
N ARG A 169 -19.44 -4.48 -23.23
CA ARG A 169 -20.52 -4.14 -24.16
C ARG A 169 -20.54 -2.64 -24.49
N VAL A 170 -20.38 -1.77 -23.50
CA VAL A 170 -20.39 -0.31 -23.70
C VAL A 170 -19.14 0.12 -24.45
N SER A 171 -17.96 -0.38 -24.08
CA SER A 171 -16.69 -0.10 -24.78
C SER A 171 -16.79 -0.46 -26.26
N LYS A 172 -17.31 -1.65 -26.57
CA LYS A 172 -17.53 -2.08 -27.97
C LYS A 172 -18.48 -1.13 -28.71
N LYS A 173 -19.57 -0.70 -28.08
CA LYS A 173 -20.55 0.23 -28.68
C LYS A 173 -19.92 1.60 -28.98
N LEU A 174 -19.01 2.05 -28.13
CA LEU A 174 -18.32 3.34 -28.27
C LEU A 174 -17.04 3.27 -29.10
N GLY A 175 -16.64 2.09 -29.58
CA GLY A 175 -15.39 1.91 -30.32
C GLY A 175 -14.14 2.06 -29.46
N LEU A 176 -14.26 1.86 -28.14
CA LEU A 176 -13.15 1.89 -27.20
C LEU A 176 -12.48 0.52 -27.10
N ALA A 177 -11.23 0.50 -26.60
CA ALA A 177 -10.42 -0.73 -26.50
C ALA A 177 -11.05 -1.81 -25.60
N GLY A 178 -11.72 -1.42 -24.52
CA GLY A 178 -12.37 -2.37 -23.59
C GLY A 178 -11.39 -3.24 -22.81
N ASN A 179 -10.21 -2.72 -22.48
CA ASN A 179 -9.15 -3.49 -21.83
C ASN A 179 -9.47 -3.72 -20.35
N LEU A 180 -9.39 -4.98 -19.90
CA LEU A 180 -9.37 -5.33 -18.48
C LEU A 180 -7.91 -5.38 -18.01
N VAL A 181 -7.60 -4.67 -16.93
CA VAL A 181 -6.26 -4.58 -16.36
C VAL A 181 -6.26 -4.90 -14.87
N GLU A 182 -5.12 -5.27 -14.34
CA GLU A 182 -4.85 -5.33 -12.90
C GLU A 182 -4.13 -4.04 -12.47
N THR A 183 -4.33 -3.58 -11.24
CA THR A 183 -3.66 -2.39 -10.72
C THR A 183 -3.03 -2.65 -9.36
N PHE A 184 -1.86 -2.09 -9.11
CA PHE A 184 -1.27 -2.03 -7.76
C PHE A 184 -1.70 -0.77 -6.99
N GLY A 185 -2.50 0.12 -7.58
CA GLY A 185 -3.17 1.22 -6.91
C GLY A 185 -4.42 0.75 -6.15
N GLY A 186 -4.74 1.47 -5.08
CA GLY A 186 -6.03 1.35 -4.41
C GLY A 186 -6.99 2.42 -4.90
N SER A 187 -8.28 2.25 -4.61
CA SER A 187 -9.32 3.24 -4.88
C SER A 187 -10.52 3.00 -3.98
N ASP A 188 -11.50 3.88 -4.01
CA ASP A 188 -12.78 3.69 -3.32
C ASP A 188 -13.48 2.36 -3.66
N ASN A 189 -13.14 1.74 -4.80
CA ASN A 189 -13.69 0.44 -5.17
C ASN A 189 -13.32 -0.70 -4.20
N ASN A 190 -12.20 -0.58 -3.47
CA ASN A 190 -11.83 -1.51 -2.41
C ASN A 190 -12.90 -1.51 -1.29
N SER A 191 -13.47 -0.33 -0.96
CA SER A 191 -14.56 -0.21 0.01
C SER A 191 -15.88 -0.82 -0.53
N PHE A 192 -16.22 -0.61 -1.81
CA PHE A 192 -17.38 -1.25 -2.44
C PHE A 192 -17.25 -2.77 -2.42
N ALA A 193 -16.12 -3.29 -2.88
CA ALA A 193 -15.85 -4.73 -2.93
C ALA A 193 -15.91 -5.38 -1.54
N LYS A 194 -15.30 -4.74 -0.52
CA LYS A 194 -15.38 -5.17 0.89
C LYS A 194 -16.80 -5.30 1.39
N ASN A 195 -17.72 -4.46 0.88
CA ASN A 195 -19.14 -4.47 1.24
C ASN A 195 -20.01 -5.28 0.26
N GLY A 196 -19.42 -6.16 -0.54
CA GLY A 196 -20.12 -7.10 -1.42
C GLY A 196 -20.71 -6.46 -2.69
N ILE A 197 -20.25 -5.28 -3.07
CA ILE A 197 -20.65 -4.58 -4.29
C ILE A 197 -19.51 -4.72 -5.31
N PRO A 198 -19.60 -5.65 -6.28
CA PRO A 198 -18.59 -5.81 -7.30
C PRO A 198 -18.50 -4.55 -8.16
N GLY A 199 -17.30 -4.12 -8.48
CA GLY A 199 -17.08 -2.91 -9.25
C GLY A 199 -15.84 -2.97 -10.12
N LEU A 200 -15.68 -1.93 -10.93
CA LEU A 200 -14.50 -1.69 -11.77
C LEU A 200 -13.99 -0.29 -11.51
N VAL A 201 -12.66 -0.13 -11.60
CA VAL A 201 -12.03 1.20 -11.63
C VAL A 201 -11.73 1.54 -13.08
N LEU A 202 -12.35 2.59 -13.60
CA LEU A 202 -12.27 2.97 -15.00
C LEU A 202 -11.19 4.05 -15.21
N SER A 203 -10.51 3.96 -16.35
CA SER A 203 -9.65 5.04 -16.80
C SER A 203 -10.48 6.26 -17.23
N ASN A 204 -10.04 7.43 -16.85
CA ASN A 204 -10.75 8.69 -17.01
C ASN A 204 -9.94 9.77 -17.75
N GLY A 205 -8.90 9.37 -18.49
CA GLY A 205 -8.04 10.32 -19.21
C GLY A 205 -7.09 11.12 -18.32
N MET A 206 -6.80 10.62 -17.13
CA MET A 206 -5.84 11.23 -16.20
C MET A 206 -4.41 10.80 -16.55
N TYR A 207 -3.51 11.78 -16.67
CA TYR A 207 -2.11 11.56 -16.99
C TYR A 207 -1.22 12.27 -15.99
N GLN A 208 -0.07 11.68 -15.65
CA GLN A 208 0.89 12.19 -14.67
C GLN A 208 0.25 12.50 -13.30
N ALA A 209 -0.66 11.62 -12.87
CA ALA A 209 -1.34 11.72 -11.57
C ALA A 209 -0.35 11.95 -10.42
N HIS A 210 -0.80 12.64 -9.37
CA HIS A 210 0.00 13.02 -8.19
C HIS A 210 1.19 13.95 -8.48
N SER A 211 1.20 14.62 -9.63
CA SER A 211 2.24 15.59 -9.96
C SER A 211 1.65 16.96 -10.29
N VAL A 212 2.49 18.01 -10.22
CA VAL A 212 2.11 19.37 -10.66
C VAL A 212 1.88 19.47 -12.18
N ASN A 213 2.22 18.42 -12.91
CA ASN A 213 2.03 18.30 -14.35
C ASN A 213 0.84 17.41 -14.73
N GLU A 214 -0.03 17.09 -13.79
CA GLU A 214 -1.24 16.32 -14.06
C GLU A 214 -2.11 17.02 -15.11
N TYR A 215 -2.57 16.26 -16.10
CA TYR A 215 -3.41 16.77 -17.18
C TYR A 215 -4.39 15.71 -17.71
N THR A 216 -5.40 16.16 -18.41
CA THR A 216 -6.26 15.34 -19.30
C THR A 216 -6.24 15.91 -20.71
N THR A 217 -6.74 15.16 -21.68
CA THR A 217 -6.88 15.63 -23.07
C THR A 217 -8.35 15.89 -23.41
N ILE A 218 -8.59 16.85 -24.35
CA ILE A 218 -9.95 17.12 -24.86
C ILE A 218 -10.57 15.83 -25.47
N LYS A 219 -9.75 14.95 -26.00
CA LYS A 219 -10.22 13.68 -26.59
C LYS A 219 -10.75 12.71 -25.51
N ASP A 220 -10.23 12.78 -24.30
CA ASP A 220 -10.61 11.88 -23.19
C ASP A 220 -11.76 12.43 -22.37
N LEU A 221 -12.12 13.71 -22.55
CA LEU A 221 -13.30 14.36 -21.97
C LEU A 221 -14.56 14.11 -22.81
#